data_2e823644467c95ed41f839690ae27a11
#
_entry.id   2e823644467c95ed41f839690ae27a11
#
_cell.length_a   1.000
_cell.length_b   1.000
_cell.length_c   1.000
_cell.angle_alpha   90.00
_cell.angle_beta   90.00
_cell.angle_gamma   90.00
#
_symmetry.space_group_name_H-M   'P 1'
#
loop_
_entity.id
_entity.type
_entity.pdbx_description
1 polymer ?
#
loop_
_entity_poly.entity_id
_entity_poly.type
_entity_poly.pdbx_seq_one_letter_code
_entity_poly.pdbx_strand_id
1 'polypeptide(L)'
;MGHVMIGVVPLVTSDGRCETRSVGSEGTESSEPSESSEPAEPSESAGGSAAYLAGKLLVATPAVEGDAFRRSVILMLHHDSEGAQGVVLNQPSEAAVDAVLPGWQAVATAPQTLFRGGPVGTDSAIGIVSVPGEGGKTLGVQRLFGGIGVVDLDAPPLLVAPEVAGLRIFAGYAGWSGGQLEGEIRRGDWYVVDAEPRDAFSDEPQELWESVLRRQRGNLAFVALYPDDPSMN
;
A
#
# COMPACT_ATOMS: atom_id res chain seq x y z
N MET A 1 -11.60 -2.68 -18.72
CA MET A 1 -11.11 -3.28 -17.47
C MET A 1 -10.56 -2.15 -16.65
N GLY A 2 -11.20 -1.84 -15.54
CA GLY A 2 -10.93 -0.62 -14.79
C GLY A 2 -9.67 -0.78 -13.94
N HIS A 3 -8.67 0.02 -14.22
CA HIS A 3 -7.59 0.29 -13.28
C HIS A 3 -8.23 0.82 -12.00
N VAL A 4 -8.12 0.10 -10.90
CA VAL A 4 -8.50 0.63 -9.59
C VAL A 4 -7.42 1.62 -9.20
N MET A 5 -7.63 2.88 -9.57
CA MET A 5 -6.84 3.98 -9.02
C MET A 5 -7.18 4.07 -7.54
N ILE A 6 -6.30 3.54 -6.70
CA ILE A 6 -6.35 3.83 -5.27
C ILE A 6 -6.18 5.34 -5.13
N GLY A 7 -7.09 6.02 -4.44
CA GLY A 7 -7.11 7.47 -4.33
C GLY A 7 -5.77 8.02 -3.85
N VAL A 8 -4.98 8.49 -4.80
CA VAL A 8 -3.67 9.12 -4.58
C VAL A 8 -3.85 10.61 -4.82
N VAL A 9 -3.64 11.41 -3.78
CA VAL A 9 -3.77 12.86 -3.83
C VAL A 9 -2.38 13.49 -3.83
N PRO A 10 -2.10 14.48 -4.70
CA PRO A 10 -0.81 15.16 -4.70
C PRO A 10 -0.58 15.92 -3.39
N LEU A 11 0.61 15.81 -2.83
CA LEU A 11 1.03 16.59 -1.67
C LEU A 11 1.32 18.03 -2.11
N VAL A 12 0.62 18.99 -1.52
CA VAL A 12 0.89 20.41 -1.73
C VAL A 12 2.10 20.82 -0.87
N THR A 13 3.27 20.91 -1.50
CA THR A 13 4.42 21.55 -0.86
C THR A 13 4.24 23.08 -0.90
N SER A 14 4.67 23.78 0.14
CA SER A 14 4.55 25.23 0.33
C SER A 14 5.27 26.11 -0.72
N ASP A 15 5.88 25.51 -1.73
CA ASP A 15 6.45 26.19 -2.89
C ASP A 15 5.49 26.05 -4.08
N GLY A 16 4.56 27.02 -4.17
CA GLY A 16 3.51 27.07 -5.18
C GLY A 16 4.01 27.07 -6.63
N ARG A 17 4.18 25.92 -7.21
CA ARG A 17 4.25 25.74 -8.65
C ARG A 17 3.40 24.55 -9.08
N CYS A 18 2.21 24.89 -9.56
CA CYS A 18 1.35 23.99 -10.30
C CYS A 18 1.78 24.05 -11.77
N GLU A 19 2.35 22.98 -12.31
CA GLU A 19 2.50 22.82 -13.76
C GLU A 19 1.48 21.79 -14.25
N THR A 20 0.36 22.33 -14.72
CA THR A 20 -0.60 21.59 -15.55
C THR A 20 -0.03 21.46 -16.96
N ARG A 21 0.16 20.25 -17.42
CA ARG A 21 0.36 19.98 -18.86
C ARG A 21 -0.80 19.15 -19.39
N SER A 22 -1.73 19.88 -19.98
CA SER A 22 -2.76 19.39 -20.88
C SER A 22 -2.13 19.11 -22.25
N VAL A 23 -2.40 17.94 -22.83
CA VAL A 23 -2.34 17.77 -24.30
C VAL A 23 -3.54 16.95 -24.70
N GLY A 24 -4.40 17.62 -25.47
CA GLY A 24 -5.57 17.06 -26.11
C GLY A 24 -5.27 16.44 -27.47
N SER A 25 -6.21 15.72 -27.87
CA SER A 25 -7.06 15.70 -29.09
C SER A 25 -6.74 14.69 -30.18
N GLU A 26 -7.85 14.01 -30.48
CA GLU A 26 -8.51 13.80 -31.81
C GLU A 26 -7.83 12.80 -32.75
N GLY A 27 -8.59 11.83 -33.15
CA GLY A 27 -9.50 11.71 -34.23
C GLY A 27 -9.67 10.29 -34.76
N THR A 28 -10.94 9.88 -34.89
CA THR A 28 -11.61 9.23 -36.03
C THR A 28 -10.90 8.09 -36.78
N GLU A 29 -11.47 7.00 -37.15
CA GLU A 29 -12.73 6.48 -37.66
C GLU A 29 -12.56 5.04 -38.16
N SER A 30 -13.60 4.24 -37.93
CA SER A 30 -14.20 3.20 -38.79
C SER A 30 -13.36 2.10 -39.44
N SER A 31 -13.68 0.85 -39.16
CA SER A 31 -14.33 -0.11 -40.07
C SER A 31 -14.36 -1.54 -39.47
N GLU A 32 -15.56 -2.08 -39.31
CA GLU A 32 -15.90 -3.52 -39.25
C GLU A 32 -16.10 -4.07 -40.67
N PRO A 33 -16.47 -5.38 -40.87
CA PRO A 33 -16.16 -6.63 -40.15
C PRO A 33 -15.64 -7.74 -41.07
N SER A 34 -15.23 -8.90 -40.54
CA SER A 34 -15.59 -10.20 -41.15
C SER A 34 -15.30 -11.40 -40.22
N GLU A 35 -16.30 -12.24 -40.19
CA GLU A 35 -16.45 -13.56 -39.57
C GLU A 35 -15.37 -14.59 -39.95
N SER A 36 -15.03 -15.50 -39.08
CA SER A 36 -15.43 -16.94 -39.09
C SER A 36 -14.48 -17.86 -38.36
N SER A 37 -15.10 -18.80 -37.63
CA SER A 37 -14.72 -20.22 -37.39
C SER A 37 -13.81 -20.54 -36.19
N GLU A 38 -14.41 -20.91 -35.09
CA GLU A 38 -14.48 -22.18 -34.32
C GLU A 38 -13.22 -23.05 -34.11
N PRO A 39 -13.26 -23.97 -33.10
CA PRO A 39 -12.76 -23.76 -31.73
C PRO A 39 -11.49 -24.58 -31.50
N ALA A 40 -10.54 -24.04 -30.82
CA ALA A 40 -9.43 -24.81 -30.27
C ALA A 40 -9.71 -25.10 -28.79
N GLU A 41 -9.66 -26.36 -28.46
CA GLU A 41 -9.76 -26.97 -27.15
C GLU A 41 -8.86 -26.30 -26.09
N PRO A 42 -9.27 -26.28 -24.81
CA PRO A 42 -8.48 -25.66 -23.76
C PRO A 42 -7.27 -26.54 -23.44
N SER A 43 -6.09 -26.09 -23.78
CA SER A 43 -4.89 -26.60 -23.17
C SER A 43 -4.88 -26.16 -21.71
N GLU A 44 -5.11 -27.09 -20.80
CA GLU A 44 -4.82 -26.97 -19.38
C GLU A 44 -3.32 -26.65 -19.20
N SER A 45 -2.99 -25.35 -19.21
CA SER A 45 -1.73 -24.91 -18.65
C SER A 45 -1.89 -24.89 -17.13
N ALA A 46 -1.21 -25.78 -16.45
CA ALA A 46 -0.97 -25.76 -15.02
C ALA A 46 -0.20 -24.49 -14.65
N GLY A 47 -0.86 -23.34 -14.72
CA GLY A 47 -0.44 -22.09 -14.13
C GLY A 47 -0.89 -22.12 -12.68
N GLY A 48 0.05 -22.31 -11.74
CA GLY A 48 -0.20 -22.13 -10.33
C GLY A 48 -0.91 -20.77 -10.17
N SER A 49 -2.12 -20.78 -9.60
CA SER A 49 -2.87 -19.57 -9.27
C SER A 49 -1.96 -18.68 -8.43
N ALA A 50 -1.47 -17.59 -9.01
CA ALA A 50 -0.75 -16.58 -8.24
C ALA A 50 -1.71 -16.11 -7.16
N ALA A 51 -1.40 -16.45 -5.90
CA ALA A 51 -2.25 -16.05 -4.79
C ALA A 51 -2.20 -14.53 -4.70
N TYR A 52 -3.31 -13.87 -4.95
CA TYR A 52 -3.41 -12.42 -4.79
C TYR A 52 -3.13 -12.06 -3.33
N LEU A 53 -2.17 -11.16 -3.12
CA LEU A 53 -1.63 -10.83 -1.80
C LEU A 53 -2.28 -9.58 -1.16
N ALA A 54 -3.31 -9.00 -1.77
CA ALA A 54 -4.04 -7.89 -1.17
C ALA A 54 -4.53 -8.27 0.24
N GLY A 55 -4.26 -7.42 1.23
CA GLY A 55 -4.57 -7.69 2.63
C GLY A 55 -3.53 -8.52 3.38
N LYS A 56 -2.43 -8.92 2.74
CA LYS A 56 -1.28 -9.55 3.41
C LYS A 56 -0.21 -8.52 3.77
N LEU A 57 0.70 -8.89 4.65
CA LEU A 57 1.94 -8.17 4.88
C LEU A 57 3.09 -8.83 4.13
N LEU A 58 3.93 -8.00 3.52
CA LEU A 58 5.28 -8.37 3.13
C LEU A 58 6.23 -7.87 4.21
N VAL A 59 6.96 -8.80 4.82
CA VAL A 59 7.97 -8.47 5.84
C VAL A 59 9.34 -8.72 5.24
N ALA A 60 10.16 -7.67 5.17
CA ALA A 60 11.49 -7.76 4.60
C ALA A 60 12.34 -8.77 5.36
N THR A 61 13.01 -9.68 4.64
CA THR A 61 13.98 -10.57 5.26
C THR A 61 15.26 -9.81 5.64
N PRO A 62 16.11 -10.33 6.52
CA PRO A 62 17.39 -9.70 6.83
C PRO A 62 18.33 -9.51 5.63
N ALA A 63 18.08 -10.22 4.53
CA ALA A 63 18.85 -10.10 3.31
C ALA A 63 18.46 -8.88 2.45
N VAL A 64 17.33 -8.25 2.73
CA VAL A 64 16.92 -7.03 2.01
C VAL A 64 17.76 -5.87 2.49
N GLU A 65 18.57 -5.34 1.57
CA GLU A 65 19.44 -4.19 1.79
C GLU A 65 18.81 -2.91 1.22
N GLY A 66 19.34 -1.76 1.63
CA GLY A 66 18.89 -0.45 1.17
C GLY A 66 17.81 0.20 2.05
N ASP A 67 17.91 1.53 2.17
CA ASP A 67 17.15 2.34 3.15
C ASP A 67 15.63 2.30 2.93
N ALA A 68 15.20 2.02 1.70
CA ALA A 68 13.78 2.03 1.37
C ALA A 68 13.02 0.85 1.99
N PHE A 69 13.66 -0.34 2.06
CA PHE A 69 12.94 -1.56 2.44
C PHE A 69 13.61 -2.41 3.53
N ARG A 70 14.77 -1.99 4.01
CA ARG A 70 15.42 -2.69 5.13
C ARG A 70 14.49 -2.72 6.33
N ARG A 71 14.21 -3.93 6.86
CA ARG A 71 13.27 -4.17 7.98
C ARG A 71 11.89 -3.54 7.78
N SER A 72 11.45 -3.40 6.53
CA SER A 72 10.12 -2.87 6.25
C SER A 72 9.03 -3.92 6.47
N VAL A 73 7.85 -3.41 6.82
CA VAL A 73 6.58 -4.13 6.84
C VAL A 73 5.65 -3.40 5.89
N ILE A 74 5.24 -4.06 4.81
CA ILE A 74 4.42 -3.45 3.76
C ILE A 74 3.03 -4.09 3.79
N LEU A 75 1.99 -3.27 3.89
CA LEU A 75 0.61 -3.69 3.71
C LEU A 75 0.30 -3.69 2.22
N MET A 76 -0.07 -4.85 1.69
CA MET A 76 -0.45 -4.99 0.29
C MET A 76 -1.87 -4.47 0.08
N LEU A 77 -2.00 -3.42 -0.72
CA LEU A 77 -3.28 -2.78 -1.04
C LEU A 77 -3.91 -3.40 -2.29
N HIS A 78 -3.09 -3.73 -3.27
CA HIS A 78 -3.50 -4.31 -4.54
C HIS A 78 -2.46 -5.31 -5.04
N HIS A 79 -2.91 -6.38 -5.70
CA HIS A 79 -2.07 -7.34 -6.39
C HIS A 79 -2.86 -8.07 -7.46
N ASP A 80 -2.40 -8.01 -8.70
CA ASP A 80 -2.96 -8.74 -9.85
C ASP A 80 -1.85 -9.16 -10.83
N SER A 81 -2.22 -9.61 -12.01
CA SER A 81 -1.27 -10.02 -13.06
C SER A 81 -0.48 -8.86 -13.67
N GLU A 82 -0.98 -7.62 -13.54
CA GLU A 82 -0.33 -6.42 -14.07
C GLU A 82 0.69 -5.83 -13.09
N GLY A 83 0.55 -6.14 -11.78
CA GLY A 83 1.49 -5.70 -10.76
C GLY A 83 0.94 -5.71 -9.35
N ALA A 84 1.67 -5.05 -8.46
CA ALA A 84 1.31 -4.96 -7.06
C ALA A 84 1.60 -3.57 -6.49
N GLN A 85 0.81 -3.17 -5.48
CA GLN A 85 0.95 -1.91 -4.78
C GLN A 85 0.74 -2.13 -3.27
N GLY A 86 1.58 -1.48 -2.46
CA GLY A 86 1.48 -1.51 -1.01
C GLY A 86 2.06 -0.26 -0.36
N VAL A 87 1.90 -0.13 0.94
CA VAL A 87 2.47 0.97 1.73
C VAL A 87 3.33 0.43 2.87
N VAL A 88 4.50 1.04 3.08
CA VAL A 88 5.39 0.72 4.19
C VAL A 88 4.81 1.28 5.48
N LEU A 89 4.49 0.41 6.44
CA LEU A 89 3.78 0.76 7.67
C LEU A 89 4.67 1.32 8.78
N ASN A 90 5.96 1.05 8.73
CA ASN A 90 6.88 1.24 9.86
C ASN A 90 7.99 2.27 9.61
N GLN A 91 7.75 3.22 8.72
CA GLN A 91 8.68 4.33 8.45
C GLN A 91 8.04 5.69 8.72
N PRO A 92 7.82 6.08 10.00
CA PRO A 92 7.35 7.42 10.32
C PRO A 92 8.40 8.45 9.92
N SER A 93 7.94 9.61 9.44
CA SER A 93 8.80 10.76 9.15
C SER A 93 8.72 11.81 10.27
N GLU A 94 9.57 12.83 10.20
CA GLU A 94 9.49 13.97 11.13
C GLU A 94 8.43 15.00 10.72
N ALA A 95 7.85 14.87 9.52
CA ALA A 95 6.89 15.82 8.99
C ALA A 95 5.52 15.63 9.67
N ALA A 96 4.99 16.71 10.26
CA ALA A 96 3.62 16.73 10.75
C ALA A 96 2.63 16.63 9.59
N VAL A 97 1.48 15.99 9.82
CA VAL A 97 0.43 15.84 8.80
C VAL A 97 -0.06 17.20 8.31
N ASP A 98 -0.30 18.16 9.22
CA ASP A 98 -0.80 19.50 8.87
C ASP A 98 0.17 20.33 8.01
N ALA A 99 1.46 19.95 7.95
CA ALA A 99 2.41 20.63 7.10
C ALA A 99 2.11 20.47 5.59
N VAL A 100 1.40 19.40 5.23
CA VAL A 100 1.08 19.06 3.83
C VAL A 100 -0.41 18.85 3.58
N LEU A 101 -1.17 18.49 4.62
CA LEU A 101 -2.61 18.21 4.57
C LEU A 101 -3.32 18.94 5.74
N PRO A 102 -3.59 20.24 5.61
CA PRO A 102 -4.20 21.03 6.67
C PRO A 102 -5.56 20.47 7.14
N GLY A 103 -5.70 20.35 8.45
CA GLY A 103 -6.94 19.85 9.09
C GLY A 103 -6.99 18.34 9.30
N TRP A 104 -6.06 17.56 8.74
CA TRP A 104 -6.01 16.11 8.91
C TRP A 104 -5.24 15.67 10.17
N GLN A 105 -4.43 16.53 10.76
CA GLN A 105 -3.62 16.23 11.97
C GLN A 105 -4.49 15.71 13.12
N ALA A 106 -5.64 16.34 13.38
CA ALA A 106 -6.50 15.97 14.50
C ALA A 106 -7.19 14.60 14.32
N VAL A 107 -7.28 14.09 13.08
CA VAL A 107 -7.90 12.80 12.75
C VAL A 107 -6.85 11.69 12.70
N ALA A 108 -5.58 12.05 12.50
CA ALA A 108 -4.49 11.09 12.36
C ALA A 108 -4.22 10.33 13.68
N THR A 109 -4.01 9.01 13.57
CA THR A 109 -3.61 8.15 14.69
C THR A 109 -2.15 8.41 15.08
N ALA A 110 -1.84 8.27 16.36
CA ALA A 110 -0.46 8.40 16.86
C ALA A 110 0.49 7.34 16.25
N PRO A 111 1.75 7.71 15.96
CA PRO A 111 2.28 9.07 15.93
C PRO A 111 1.66 9.88 14.77
N GLN A 112 1.23 11.12 15.08
CA GLN A 112 0.52 11.99 14.13
C GLN A 112 1.48 12.66 13.13
N THR A 113 2.26 11.85 12.44
CA THR A 113 3.21 12.28 11.40
C THR A 113 2.86 11.63 10.06
N LEU A 114 3.45 12.15 8.98
CA LEU A 114 3.47 11.44 7.72
C LEU A 114 4.36 10.21 7.82
N PHE A 115 3.98 9.16 7.12
CA PHE A 115 4.80 7.97 6.96
C PHE A 115 5.37 7.92 5.53
N ARG A 116 6.58 7.43 5.37
CA ARG A 116 7.13 7.10 4.05
C ARG A 116 6.54 5.78 3.59
N GLY A 117 5.57 5.83 2.67
CA GLY A 117 4.86 4.65 2.18
C GLY A 117 5.65 3.84 1.15
N GLY A 118 6.69 4.43 0.57
CA GLY A 118 7.57 3.80 -0.41
C GLY A 118 8.23 4.79 -1.35
N PRO A 119 9.04 4.31 -2.31
CA PRO A 119 9.85 5.17 -3.18
C PRO A 119 9.11 5.73 -4.40
N VAL A 120 7.88 5.26 -4.68
CA VAL A 120 7.11 5.67 -5.86
C VAL A 120 6.12 6.77 -5.48
N GLY A 121 6.04 7.84 -6.29
CA GLY A 121 5.06 8.91 -6.09
C GLY A 121 5.19 9.62 -4.73
N THR A 122 6.40 9.97 -4.33
CA THR A 122 6.68 10.60 -3.02
C THR A 122 6.09 11.99 -2.86
N ASP A 123 5.62 12.59 -3.95
CA ASP A 123 4.85 13.82 -4.03
C ASP A 123 3.34 13.62 -3.90
N SER A 124 2.91 12.41 -3.64
CA SER A 124 1.52 12.01 -3.51
C SER A 124 1.27 11.33 -2.16
N ALA A 125 0.05 11.43 -1.64
CA ALA A 125 -0.34 10.83 -0.37
C ALA A 125 -1.45 9.79 -0.54
N ILE A 126 -1.39 8.76 0.31
CA ILE A 126 -2.43 7.74 0.49
C ILE A 126 -2.85 7.76 1.95
N GLY A 127 -4.14 7.95 2.21
CA GLY A 127 -4.73 7.84 3.54
C GLY A 127 -5.33 6.46 3.77
N ILE A 128 -4.77 5.69 4.70
CA ILE A 128 -5.32 4.40 5.14
C ILE A 128 -6.17 4.62 6.39
N VAL A 129 -7.37 4.07 6.39
CA VAL A 129 -8.32 4.19 7.49
C VAL A 129 -8.77 2.83 8.02
N SER A 130 -9.05 2.80 9.32
CA SER A 130 -9.80 1.72 9.96
C SER A 130 -11.29 2.07 9.96
N VAL A 131 -12.09 1.23 9.32
CA VAL A 131 -13.53 1.47 9.19
C VAL A 131 -14.27 0.40 10.00
N PRO A 132 -14.85 0.77 11.16
CA PRO A 132 -15.59 -0.18 11.99
C PRO A 132 -16.86 -0.66 11.31
N GLY A 133 -17.29 -1.85 11.68
CA GLY A 133 -18.54 -2.46 11.22
C GLY A 133 -18.50 -3.01 9.80
N GLU A 134 -19.54 -3.77 9.46
CA GLU A 134 -19.73 -4.35 8.12
C GLU A 134 -20.78 -3.54 7.36
N GLY A 135 -20.46 -3.09 6.14
CA GLY A 135 -21.46 -2.78 5.12
C GLY A 135 -22.06 -1.37 5.06
N GLY A 136 -21.40 -0.30 5.53
CA GLY A 136 -21.82 1.09 5.24
C GLY A 136 -21.03 1.68 4.06
N LYS A 137 -21.70 2.51 3.22
CA LYS A 137 -20.98 3.43 2.33
C LYS A 137 -20.59 4.64 3.16
N THR A 138 -19.31 4.79 3.44
CA THR A 138 -18.76 5.98 4.10
C THR A 138 -18.36 6.98 3.04
N LEU A 139 -18.81 8.22 3.18
CA LEU A 139 -18.46 9.28 2.24
C LEU A 139 -16.95 9.51 2.24
N GLY A 140 -16.34 9.50 1.04
CA GLY A 140 -14.90 9.71 0.89
C GLY A 140 -14.05 8.52 1.34
N VAL A 141 -14.62 7.34 1.63
CA VAL A 141 -13.87 6.14 2.02
C VAL A 141 -14.20 4.98 1.11
N GLN A 142 -13.19 4.42 0.49
CA GLN A 142 -13.25 3.16 -0.24
C GLN A 142 -12.78 2.02 0.66
N ARG A 143 -13.67 1.08 1.02
CA ARG A 143 -13.29 -0.13 1.75
C ARG A 143 -12.49 -1.06 0.85
N LEU A 144 -11.43 -1.65 1.40
CA LEU A 144 -10.58 -2.62 0.70
C LEU A 144 -10.79 -4.04 1.26
N PHE A 145 -10.33 -4.31 2.47
CA PHE A 145 -10.38 -5.64 3.12
C PHE A 145 -10.29 -5.49 4.65
N GLY A 146 -10.80 -6.47 5.39
CA GLY A 146 -10.53 -6.63 6.83
C GLY A 146 -10.79 -5.40 7.71
N GLY A 147 -11.73 -4.52 7.35
CA GLY A 147 -11.96 -3.27 8.06
C GLY A 147 -10.95 -2.16 7.70
N ILE A 148 -10.10 -2.38 6.72
CA ILE A 148 -9.18 -1.38 6.16
C ILE A 148 -9.82 -0.74 4.93
N GLY A 149 -9.63 0.56 4.77
CA GLY A 149 -10.03 1.33 3.60
C GLY A 149 -9.02 2.41 3.25
N VAL A 150 -9.24 3.03 2.10
CA VAL A 150 -8.54 4.23 1.64
C VAL A 150 -9.49 5.40 1.71
N VAL A 151 -9.01 6.54 2.22
CA VAL A 151 -9.78 7.77 2.29
C VAL A 151 -9.37 8.74 1.19
N ASP A 152 -10.37 9.42 0.65
CA ASP A 152 -10.17 10.57 -0.20
C ASP A 152 -9.69 11.76 0.65
N LEU A 153 -8.41 12.13 0.49
CA LEU A 153 -7.79 13.22 1.26
C LEU A 153 -8.21 14.62 0.78
N ASP A 154 -8.90 14.72 -0.37
CA ASP A 154 -9.54 15.95 -0.82
C ASP A 154 -10.89 16.19 -0.14
N ALA A 155 -11.47 15.16 0.51
CA ALA A 155 -12.68 15.30 1.29
C ALA A 155 -12.42 16.11 2.57
N PRO A 156 -13.40 16.89 3.07
CA PRO A 156 -13.26 17.59 4.33
C PRO A 156 -13.04 16.62 5.50
N PRO A 157 -11.95 16.76 6.31
CA PRO A 157 -11.64 15.86 7.42
C PRO A 157 -12.79 15.67 8.41
N LEU A 158 -13.57 16.71 8.66
CA LEU A 158 -14.72 16.69 9.58
C LEU A 158 -15.84 15.74 9.14
N LEU A 159 -15.95 15.44 7.85
CA LEU A 159 -16.93 14.49 7.32
C LEU A 159 -16.46 13.04 7.45
N VAL A 160 -15.15 12.83 7.42
CA VAL A 160 -14.55 11.50 7.51
C VAL A 160 -14.33 11.06 8.96
N ALA A 161 -13.91 11.98 9.83
CA ALA A 161 -13.52 11.70 11.21
C ALA A 161 -14.54 10.87 12.02
N PRO A 162 -15.87 11.11 11.93
CA PRO A 162 -16.85 10.32 12.69
C PRO A 162 -16.98 8.87 12.21
N GLU A 163 -16.56 8.57 11.00
CA GLU A 163 -16.79 7.31 10.31
C GLU A 163 -15.60 6.34 10.43
N VAL A 164 -14.45 6.80 10.93
CA VAL A 164 -13.21 6.01 10.99
C VAL A 164 -12.71 5.89 12.42
N ALA A 165 -12.15 4.73 12.74
CA ALA A 165 -11.56 4.47 14.06
C ALA A 165 -10.04 4.74 14.08
N GLY A 166 -9.42 4.93 12.94
CA GLY A 166 -8.01 5.27 12.80
C GLY A 166 -7.71 5.77 11.41
N LEU A 167 -6.70 6.65 11.31
CA LEU A 167 -6.20 7.19 10.06
C LEU A 167 -4.68 7.26 10.11
N ARG A 168 -4.02 6.82 9.05
CA ARG A 168 -2.58 7.02 8.83
C ARG A 168 -2.33 7.44 7.40
N ILE A 169 -1.44 8.42 7.21
CA ILE A 169 -1.17 9.05 5.92
C ILE A 169 0.26 8.72 5.50
N PHE A 170 0.38 8.22 4.28
CA PHE A 170 1.63 7.75 3.69
C PHE A 170 2.00 8.62 2.50
N ALA A 171 3.22 9.15 2.47
CA ALA A 171 3.82 9.78 1.30
C ALA A 171 4.45 8.71 0.42
N GLY A 172 4.01 8.63 -0.83
CA GLY A 172 4.42 7.59 -1.76
C GLY A 172 3.92 6.18 -1.41
N TYR A 173 4.35 5.22 -2.21
CA TYR A 173 4.00 3.82 -2.07
C TYR A 173 5.10 2.89 -2.60
N ALA A 174 5.02 1.60 -2.27
CA ALA A 174 5.81 0.54 -2.85
C ALA A 174 5.04 -0.06 -4.03
N GLY A 175 5.68 -0.18 -5.19
CA GLY A 175 5.08 -0.68 -6.41
C GLY A 175 5.94 -1.72 -7.09
N TRP A 176 5.30 -2.72 -7.68
CA TRP A 176 5.93 -3.80 -8.45
C TRP A 176 5.21 -3.96 -9.78
N SER A 177 5.98 -4.16 -10.85
CA SER A 177 5.43 -4.58 -12.14
C SER A 177 5.00 -6.04 -12.12
N GLY A 178 4.20 -6.46 -13.11
CA GLY A 178 3.72 -7.84 -13.21
C GLY A 178 4.85 -8.87 -13.14
N GLY A 179 4.72 -9.84 -12.23
CA GLY A 179 5.71 -10.90 -11.99
C GLY A 179 6.95 -10.49 -11.18
N GLN A 180 7.17 -9.19 -10.92
CA GLN A 180 8.32 -8.73 -10.15
C GLN A 180 8.23 -9.19 -8.70
N LEU A 181 7.10 -8.96 -8.03
CA LEU A 181 6.90 -9.34 -6.63
C LEU A 181 7.06 -10.85 -6.41
N GLU A 182 6.48 -11.66 -7.29
CA GLU A 182 6.63 -13.13 -7.23
C GLU A 182 8.08 -13.55 -7.41
N GLY A 183 8.84 -12.82 -8.24
CA GLY A 183 10.28 -13.00 -8.39
C GLY A 183 11.03 -12.74 -7.09
N GLU A 184 10.73 -11.66 -6.40
CA GLU A 184 11.33 -11.27 -5.13
C GLU A 184 10.97 -12.24 -4.00
N ILE A 185 9.70 -12.67 -3.92
CA ILE A 185 9.27 -13.70 -2.96
C ILE A 185 10.01 -15.03 -3.18
N ARG A 186 10.16 -15.45 -4.43
CA ARG A 186 10.91 -16.69 -4.77
C ARG A 186 12.40 -16.60 -4.44
N ARG A 187 13.00 -15.41 -4.51
CA ARG A 187 14.40 -15.19 -4.07
C ARG A 187 14.54 -15.17 -2.56
N GLY A 188 13.43 -15.04 -1.81
CA GLY A 188 13.46 -14.97 -0.36
C GLY A 188 13.67 -13.55 0.17
N ASP A 189 13.31 -12.52 -0.60
CA ASP A 189 13.40 -11.13 -0.17
C ASP A 189 12.28 -10.80 0.84
N TRP A 190 11.12 -11.46 0.73
CA TRP A 190 9.93 -11.20 1.53
C TRP A 190 9.37 -12.44 2.22
N TYR A 191 9.02 -12.28 3.49
CA TYR A 191 8.09 -13.18 4.17
C TYR A 191 6.66 -12.66 3.93
N VAL A 192 5.76 -13.54 3.47
CA VAL A 192 4.34 -13.22 3.31
C VAL A 192 3.59 -13.74 4.54
N VAL A 193 2.94 -12.83 5.28
CA VAL A 193 2.21 -13.16 6.50
C VAL A 193 0.84 -12.50 6.53
N ASP A 194 -0.03 -12.98 7.41
CA ASP A 194 -1.35 -12.39 7.59
C ASP A 194 -1.25 -11.02 8.28
N ALA A 195 -1.99 -10.04 7.73
CA ALA A 195 -2.14 -8.76 8.39
C ALA A 195 -3.19 -8.82 9.50
N GLU A 196 -2.92 -8.11 10.59
CA GLU A 196 -3.93 -7.76 11.58
C GLU A 196 -4.31 -6.28 11.42
N PRO A 197 -5.59 -5.89 11.63
CA PRO A 197 -6.00 -4.49 11.44
C PRO A 197 -5.17 -3.49 12.23
N ARG A 198 -4.68 -3.87 13.41
CA ARG A 198 -3.82 -3.04 14.26
C ARG A 198 -2.44 -2.75 13.65
N ASP A 199 -1.95 -3.56 12.71
CA ASP A 199 -0.61 -3.37 12.14
C ASP A 199 -0.48 -2.03 11.42
N ALA A 200 -1.54 -1.64 10.69
CA ALA A 200 -1.57 -0.38 9.96
C ALA A 200 -1.61 0.86 10.89
N PHE A 201 -1.98 0.67 12.17
CA PHE A 201 -2.17 1.76 13.14
C PHE A 201 -1.34 1.58 14.41
N SER A 202 -0.22 0.85 14.34
CA SER A 202 0.68 0.66 15.48
C SER A 202 1.16 2.01 16.02
N ASP A 203 1.09 2.22 17.32
CA ASP A 203 1.64 3.37 18.04
C ASP A 203 3.17 3.31 18.17
N GLU A 204 3.75 2.11 17.99
CA GLU A 204 5.19 1.85 17.97
C GLU A 204 5.62 1.31 16.59
N PRO A 205 5.53 2.12 15.51
CA PRO A 205 5.78 1.65 14.15
C PRO A 205 7.22 1.13 13.94
N GLN A 206 8.21 1.67 14.64
CA GLN A 206 9.59 1.22 14.52
C GLN A 206 9.78 -0.22 15.02
N GLU A 207 8.96 -0.68 15.97
CA GLU A 207 8.99 -2.04 16.50
C GLU A 207 8.13 -3.03 15.71
N LEU A 208 7.40 -2.54 14.70
CA LEU A 208 6.42 -3.35 13.98
C LEU A 208 7.05 -4.56 13.29
N TRP A 209 8.25 -4.43 12.72
CA TRP A 209 8.94 -5.52 12.05
C TRP A 209 9.20 -6.70 13.01
N GLU A 210 9.72 -6.41 14.19
CA GLU A 210 9.94 -7.44 15.22
C GLU A 210 8.63 -7.99 15.77
N SER A 211 7.65 -7.12 16.03
CA SER A 211 6.34 -7.49 16.57
C SER A 211 5.60 -8.44 15.63
N VAL A 212 5.59 -8.13 14.33
CA VAL A 212 4.96 -8.98 13.30
C VAL A 212 5.66 -10.34 13.21
N LEU A 213 6.99 -10.39 13.25
CA LEU A 213 7.73 -11.64 13.21
C LEU A 213 7.55 -12.47 14.49
N ARG A 214 7.59 -11.87 15.68
CA ARG A 214 7.42 -12.57 16.98
C ARG A 214 6.08 -13.29 17.09
N ARG A 215 5.02 -12.77 16.49
CA ARG A 215 3.71 -13.42 16.52
C ARG A 215 3.57 -14.59 15.55
N GLN A 216 4.54 -14.77 14.64
CA GLN A 216 4.51 -15.89 13.70
C GLN A 216 4.89 -17.19 14.42
N ARG A 217 4.42 -18.31 13.86
CA ARG A 217 4.77 -19.64 14.36
C ARG A 217 6.06 -20.14 13.68
N GLY A 218 6.78 -21.01 14.39
CA GLY A 218 7.96 -21.67 13.82
C GLY A 218 9.17 -20.76 13.73
N ASN A 219 9.98 -20.96 12.69
CA ASN A 219 11.29 -20.32 12.54
C ASN A 219 11.22 -18.80 12.32
N LEU A 220 10.09 -18.27 11.84
CA LEU A 220 9.95 -16.83 11.62
C LEU A 220 10.07 -16.02 12.90
N ALA A 221 9.57 -16.53 14.03
CA ALA A 221 9.70 -15.85 15.32
C ALA A 221 11.17 -15.64 15.73
N PHE A 222 12.07 -16.52 15.33
CA PHE A 222 13.51 -16.37 15.61
C PHE A 222 14.17 -15.29 14.78
N VAL A 223 13.64 -14.98 13.59
CA VAL A 223 14.15 -13.90 12.73
C VAL A 223 14.02 -12.55 13.43
N ALA A 224 13.03 -12.37 14.30
CA ALA A 224 12.88 -11.16 15.11
C ALA A 224 14.10 -10.87 16.02
N LEU A 225 14.93 -11.86 16.29
CA LEU A 225 16.14 -11.71 17.10
C LEU A 225 17.37 -11.32 16.27
N TYR A 226 17.23 -11.21 14.94
CA TYR A 226 18.33 -10.84 14.07
C TYR A 226 18.77 -9.40 14.35
N PRO A 227 20.07 -9.15 14.68
CA PRO A 227 20.54 -7.82 15.04
C PRO A 227 20.44 -6.83 13.90
N ASP A 228 20.29 -5.54 14.23
CA ASP A 228 20.27 -4.46 13.22
C ASP A 228 21.59 -4.35 12.46
N ASP A 229 22.68 -4.58 13.16
CA ASP A 229 24.03 -4.61 12.60
C ASP A 229 24.68 -5.97 12.88
N PRO A 230 24.81 -6.84 11.87
CA PRO A 230 25.46 -8.14 12.01
C PRO A 230 26.93 -8.06 12.40
N SER A 231 27.58 -6.89 12.21
CA SER A 231 28.99 -6.68 12.54
C SER A 231 29.24 -6.44 14.03
N MET A 232 28.18 -6.28 14.81
CA MET A 232 28.22 -6.03 16.26
C MET A 232 28.22 -7.30 17.12
N ASN A 233 28.44 -8.48 16.53
CA ASN A 233 28.54 -9.76 17.22
C ASN A 233 29.99 -10.21 17.37
#